data_105623cc32cbe947777b4a0ea1e44799
#
_entry.id   105623cc32cbe947777b4a0ea1e44799
#
_cell.length_a   1.000
_cell.length_b   1.000
_cell.length_c   1.000
_cell.angle_alpha   90.00
_cell.angle_beta   90.00
_cell.angle_gamma   90.00
#
_symmetry.space_group_name_H-M   'P 1'
#
loop_
_entity.id
_entity.type
_entity.pdbx_description
1 polymer ?
#
loop_
_entity_poly.entity_id
_entity_poly.type
_entity_poly.pdbx_seq_one_letter_code
_entity_poly.pdbx_strand_id
1 'polypeptide(L)'
;IWKGLVGSEMCIRDRTYMLPSLHHGGFVTCEPCDVPVNKRHLDMLLAHMTLSDKPHLGAITEMSRAQDSVDMAEIVFGKEVMDANCVIMGNVNTNSPLLVDKVVTEAARAYSSRGQGMVVVPFILSGAMGPVSTAASVAQAMAEAMMVCAYIQLLRPGAPFVLGNFLSSMSLKSGAPTFGMPELSLIHI
;
A
#
# COMPACT_ATOMS: atom_id res chain seq x y z
N ILE A 1 -18.26 -20.13 -18.11
CA ILE A 1 -17.92 -18.69 -17.97
C ILE A 1 -16.88 -18.51 -16.87
N TRP A 2 -17.05 -19.14 -15.70
CA TRP A 2 -16.13 -19.04 -14.57
C TRP A 2 -14.71 -19.57 -14.84
N LYS A 3 -14.58 -20.66 -15.57
CA LYS A 3 -13.27 -21.22 -15.95
C LYS A 3 -12.44 -20.30 -16.86
N GLY A 4 -13.09 -19.46 -17.65
CA GLY A 4 -12.40 -18.50 -18.50
C GLY A 4 -11.87 -17.29 -17.73
N LEU A 5 -12.58 -16.84 -16.68
CA LEU A 5 -12.14 -15.76 -15.79
C LEU A 5 -10.94 -16.17 -14.94
N VAL A 6 -10.98 -17.34 -14.32
CA VAL A 6 -9.85 -17.90 -13.56
C VAL A 6 -8.61 -18.03 -14.44
N GLY A 7 -8.76 -18.46 -15.69
CA GLY A 7 -7.65 -18.52 -16.64
C GLY A 7 -7.09 -17.15 -17.01
N SER A 8 -7.94 -16.13 -17.19
CA SER A 8 -7.49 -14.75 -17.49
C SER A 8 -6.79 -14.08 -16.31
N GLU A 9 -7.27 -14.31 -15.11
CA GLU A 9 -6.64 -13.81 -13.88
C GLU A 9 -5.25 -14.41 -13.67
N MET A 10 -5.08 -15.72 -13.86
CA MET A 10 -3.77 -16.37 -13.83
C MET A 10 -2.83 -15.79 -14.90
N CYS A 11 -3.32 -15.56 -16.12
CA CYS A 11 -2.52 -14.95 -17.18
C CYS A 11 -2.10 -13.52 -16.86
N ILE A 12 -2.96 -12.71 -16.23
CA ILE A 12 -2.65 -11.35 -15.81
C ILE A 12 -1.56 -11.39 -14.73
N ARG A 13 -1.73 -12.21 -13.71
CA ARG A 13 -0.75 -12.41 -12.64
C ARG A 13 0.61 -12.84 -13.18
N ASP A 14 0.64 -13.90 -13.98
CA ASP A 14 1.88 -14.47 -14.48
C ASP A 14 2.62 -13.47 -15.40
N ARG A 15 1.89 -12.75 -16.26
CA ARG A 15 2.47 -11.69 -17.08
C ARG A 15 3.02 -10.55 -16.22
N THR A 16 2.31 -10.11 -15.18
CA THR A 16 2.79 -9.07 -14.28
C THR A 16 4.08 -9.48 -13.60
N TYR A 17 4.17 -10.71 -13.11
CA TYR A 17 5.38 -11.21 -12.46
C TYR A 17 6.56 -11.34 -13.42
N MET A 18 6.32 -11.68 -14.68
CA MET A 18 7.37 -11.84 -15.69
C MET A 18 7.83 -10.52 -16.34
N LEU A 19 7.12 -9.39 -16.15
CA LEU A 19 7.50 -8.12 -16.77
C LEU A 19 8.79 -7.56 -16.13
N PRO A 20 9.91 -7.43 -16.89
CA PRO A 20 11.18 -6.92 -16.33
C PRO A 20 11.10 -5.44 -15.92
N SER A 21 10.17 -4.68 -16.52
CA SER A 21 9.96 -3.26 -16.23
C SER A 21 9.25 -2.99 -14.92
N LEU A 22 8.63 -3.99 -14.29
CA LEU A 22 7.99 -3.86 -12.99
C LEU A 22 8.98 -4.22 -11.88
N HIS A 23 9.25 -3.28 -11.00
CA HIS A 23 10.17 -3.46 -9.87
C HIS A 23 9.53 -4.20 -8.70
N HIS A 24 8.21 -4.14 -8.55
CA HIS A 24 7.47 -4.84 -7.51
C HIS A 24 6.08 -5.26 -7.99
N GLY A 25 5.51 -6.29 -7.36
CA GLY A 25 4.20 -6.84 -7.72
C GLY A 25 2.99 -6.13 -7.09
N GLY A 26 3.20 -5.14 -6.22
CA GLY A 26 2.11 -4.61 -5.38
C GLY A 26 1.60 -5.64 -4.38
N PHE A 27 0.35 -5.51 -3.92
CA PHE A 27 -0.35 -6.55 -3.17
C PHE A 27 -1.42 -7.22 -4.02
N VAL A 28 -2.28 -6.43 -4.65
CA VAL A 28 -3.36 -6.94 -5.48
C VAL A 28 -2.95 -6.89 -6.95
N THR A 29 -2.31 -7.93 -7.44
CA THR A 29 -2.12 -8.10 -8.90
C THR A 29 -3.38 -8.66 -9.54
N CYS A 30 -4.03 -9.58 -8.84
CA CYS A 30 -5.28 -10.21 -9.25
C CYS A 30 -5.99 -10.74 -8.01
N GLU A 31 -7.26 -10.43 -7.85
CA GLU A 31 -8.04 -10.88 -6.71
C GLU A 31 -8.73 -12.20 -7.02
N PRO A 32 -8.41 -13.32 -6.33
CA PRO A 32 -9.02 -14.62 -6.59
C PRO A 32 -10.44 -14.66 -6.04
N CYS A 33 -11.44 -14.41 -6.90
CA CYS A 33 -12.83 -14.33 -6.51
C CYS A 33 -13.46 -15.68 -6.14
N ASP A 34 -12.83 -16.78 -6.50
CA ASP A 34 -13.19 -18.15 -6.17
C ASP A 34 -12.72 -18.60 -4.79
N VAL A 35 -11.83 -17.84 -4.16
CA VAL A 35 -11.34 -18.09 -2.80
C VAL A 35 -12.20 -17.31 -1.78
N PRO A 36 -12.58 -17.93 -0.65
CA PRO A 36 -13.30 -17.24 0.43
C PRO A 36 -12.58 -15.98 0.91
N VAL A 37 -13.32 -14.89 1.11
CA VAL A 37 -12.78 -13.55 1.43
C VAL A 37 -11.83 -13.55 2.63
N ASN A 38 -12.11 -14.38 3.63
CA ASN A 38 -11.30 -14.47 4.85
C ASN A 38 -9.93 -15.14 4.64
N LYS A 39 -9.73 -15.87 3.53
CA LYS A 39 -8.46 -16.56 3.21
C LYS A 39 -7.77 -15.98 1.98
N ARG A 40 -8.46 -15.15 1.22
CA ARG A 40 -8.00 -14.62 -0.06
C ARG A 40 -6.65 -13.93 0.01
N HIS A 41 -6.40 -13.16 1.07
CA HIS A 41 -5.12 -12.48 1.29
C HIS A 41 -3.94 -13.45 1.44
N LEU A 42 -4.16 -14.64 2.03
CA LEU A 42 -3.12 -15.65 2.19
C LEU A 42 -2.71 -16.25 0.83
N ASP A 43 -3.69 -16.57 -0.02
CA ASP A 43 -3.41 -17.08 -1.36
C ASP A 43 -2.73 -16.05 -2.25
N MET A 44 -3.10 -14.77 -2.11
CA MET A 44 -2.45 -13.67 -2.82
C MET A 44 -0.98 -13.51 -2.39
N LEU A 45 -0.71 -13.54 -1.09
CA LEU A 45 0.65 -13.49 -0.55
C LEU A 45 1.47 -14.70 -0.95
N LEU A 46 0.90 -15.89 -0.84
CA LEU A 46 1.56 -17.12 -1.26
C LEU A 46 1.96 -17.08 -2.73
N ALA A 47 1.08 -16.55 -3.59
CA ALA A 47 1.38 -16.38 -5.00
C ALA A 47 2.57 -15.44 -5.25
N HIS A 48 2.65 -14.30 -4.52
CA HIS A 48 3.82 -13.41 -4.59
C HIS A 48 5.10 -14.10 -4.15
N MET A 49 5.06 -14.80 -3.03
CA MET A 49 6.22 -15.43 -2.42
C MET A 49 6.75 -16.64 -3.18
N THR A 50 5.88 -17.34 -3.93
CA THR A 50 6.25 -18.59 -4.63
C THR A 50 6.45 -18.43 -6.14
N LEU A 51 5.82 -17.44 -6.76
CA LEU A 51 5.80 -17.27 -8.22
C LEU A 51 6.57 -16.05 -8.71
N SER A 52 7.13 -15.24 -7.80
CA SER A 52 7.88 -14.05 -8.16
C SER A 52 9.06 -13.85 -7.22
N ASP A 53 10.16 -13.35 -7.76
CA ASP A 53 11.33 -12.86 -7.02
C ASP A 53 11.25 -11.36 -6.71
N LYS A 54 10.16 -10.70 -7.13
CA LYS A 54 9.97 -9.27 -6.95
C LYS A 54 9.48 -8.94 -5.54
N PRO A 55 9.91 -7.80 -4.98
CA PRO A 55 9.31 -7.25 -3.78
C PRO A 55 7.80 -7.09 -3.92
N HIS A 56 7.06 -7.29 -2.85
CA HIS A 56 5.61 -7.16 -2.82
C HIS A 56 5.14 -6.47 -1.54
N LEU A 57 3.91 -5.99 -1.59
CA LEU A 57 3.24 -5.40 -0.44
C LEU A 57 2.38 -6.46 0.26
N GLY A 58 2.17 -6.29 1.56
CA GLY A 58 1.30 -7.16 2.33
C GLY A 58 -0.11 -6.60 2.53
N ALA A 59 -0.99 -7.42 3.10
CA ALA A 59 -2.37 -7.04 3.40
C ALA A 59 -2.43 -5.97 4.51
N ILE A 60 -3.45 -5.09 4.42
CA ILE A 60 -3.62 -3.98 5.37
C ILE A 60 -5.06 -3.80 5.85
N THR A 61 -6.01 -4.56 5.31
CA THR A 61 -7.46 -4.31 5.52
C THR A 61 -7.97 -4.58 6.93
N GLU A 62 -7.25 -5.39 7.68
CA GLU A 62 -7.53 -5.73 9.08
C GLU A 62 -6.21 -6.04 9.79
N MET A 63 -6.16 -5.83 11.10
CA MET A 63 -4.99 -6.15 11.93
C MET A 63 -4.53 -7.59 11.76
N SER A 64 -5.47 -8.55 11.76
CA SER A 64 -5.18 -9.98 11.58
C SER A 64 -4.50 -10.25 10.25
N ARG A 65 -5.00 -9.67 9.16
CA ARG A 65 -4.43 -9.87 7.82
C ARG A 65 -3.07 -9.22 7.65
N ALA A 66 -2.88 -8.06 8.29
CA ALA A 66 -1.57 -7.42 8.34
C ALA A 66 -0.57 -8.30 9.11
N GLN A 67 -0.99 -8.89 10.23
CA GLN A 67 -0.16 -9.81 11.01
C GLN A 67 0.15 -11.09 10.22
N ASP A 68 -0.85 -11.69 9.57
CA ASP A 68 -0.66 -12.87 8.71
C ASP A 68 0.40 -12.60 7.63
N SER A 69 0.40 -11.40 7.05
CA SER A 69 1.40 -11.01 6.03
C SER A 69 2.81 -10.99 6.59
N VAL A 70 2.98 -10.44 7.79
CA VAL A 70 4.27 -10.37 8.48
C VAL A 70 4.73 -11.76 8.91
N ASP A 71 3.82 -12.59 9.42
CA ASP A 71 4.13 -13.95 9.86
C ASP A 71 4.49 -14.87 8.68
N MET A 72 3.79 -14.74 7.54
CA MET A 72 4.16 -15.44 6.31
C MET A 72 5.53 -15.02 5.80
N ALA A 73 5.85 -13.72 5.86
CA ALA A 73 7.19 -13.25 5.50
C ALA A 73 8.27 -13.82 6.43
N GLU A 74 7.99 -13.95 7.73
CA GLU A 74 8.93 -14.58 8.67
C GLU A 74 9.15 -16.07 8.37
N ILE A 75 8.12 -16.80 7.96
CA ILE A 75 8.23 -18.19 7.54
C ILE A 75 9.13 -18.33 6.31
N VAL A 76 9.01 -17.42 5.35
CA VAL A 76 9.74 -17.48 4.08
C VAL A 76 11.19 -17.00 4.22
N PHE A 77 11.42 -15.87 4.88
CA PHE A 77 12.74 -15.22 4.95
C PHE A 77 13.52 -15.58 6.21
N GLY A 78 12.83 -16.03 7.24
CA GLY A 78 13.41 -16.31 8.56
C GLY A 78 13.54 -15.06 9.43
N LYS A 79 13.48 -15.29 10.75
CA LYS A 79 13.49 -14.21 11.74
C LYS A 79 14.74 -13.34 11.67
N GLU A 80 15.92 -13.94 11.53
CA GLU A 80 17.20 -13.22 11.49
C GLU A 80 17.29 -12.24 10.32
N VAL A 81 16.79 -12.64 9.14
CA VAL A 81 16.75 -11.78 7.95
C VAL A 81 15.77 -10.63 8.14
N MET A 82 14.60 -10.91 8.73
CA MET A 82 13.60 -9.87 9.00
C MET A 82 14.02 -8.88 10.08
N ASP A 83 14.74 -9.33 11.09
CA ASP A 83 15.25 -8.43 12.14
C ASP A 83 16.33 -7.47 11.60
N ALA A 84 17.07 -7.89 10.59
CA ALA A 84 18.11 -7.09 9.93
C ALA A 84 17.64 -6.27 8.73
N ASN A 85 16.51 -6.65 8.10
CA ASN A 85 16.06 -6.07 6.83
C ASN A 85 14.55 -5.83 6.81
N CYS A 86 14.13 -4.84 6.02
CA CYS A 86 12.75 -4.67 5.63
C CYS A 86 12.46 -5.56 4.40
N VAL A 87 11.72 -6.65 4.57
CA VAL A 87 11.42 -7.63 3.50
C VAL A 87 10.00 -7.50 2.98
N ILE A 88 9.11 -6.87 3.74
CA ILE A 88 7.73 -6.63 3.35
C ILE A 88 7.25 -5.26 3.83
N MET A 89 6.35 -4.64 3.10
CA MET A 89 5.77 -3.35 3.44
C MET A 89 4.25 -3.38 3.35
N GLY A 90 3.58 -2.63 4.22
CA GLY A 90 2.16 -2.31 4.08
C GLY A 90 1.98 -0.99 3.33
N ASN A 91 0.94 -0.89 2.50
CA ASN A 91 0.57 0.37 1.85
C ASN A 91 -0.80 0.83 2.35
N VAL A 92 -0.86 2.00 2.96
CA VAL A 92 -2.09 2.58 3.51
C VAL A 92 -2.37 3.96 2.97
N ASN A 93 -3.64 4.29 2.85
CA ASN A 93 -4.11 5.63 2.54
C ASN A 93 -4.67 6.28 3.80
N THR A 94 -4.49 7.60 3.94
CA THR A 94 -5.21 8.38 4.95
C THR A 94 -6.62 8.69 4.45
N ASN A 95 -7.55 8.89 5.38
CA ASN A 95 -8.91 9.31 5.06
C ASN A 95 -8.98 10.84 5.10
N SER A 96 -8.50 11.46 4.01
CA SER A 96 -8.47 12.91 3.90
C SER A 96 -9.88 13.53 3.96
N PRO A 97 -10.10 14.68 4.63
CA PRO A 97 -9.03 15.51 5.20
C PRO A 97 -8.68 15.14 6.66
N LEU A 98 -7.39 15.03 6.93
CA LEU A 98 -6.79 14.99 8.28
C LEU A 98 -7.32 13.86 9.20
N LEU A 99 -7.78 12.74 8.62
CA LEU A 99 -8.28 11.60 9.37
C LEU A 99 -7.39 10.38 9.14
N VAL A 100 -7.01 9.74 10.23
CA VAL A 100 -6.35 8.42 10.22
C VAL A 100 -7.28 7.43 10.92
N ASP A 101 -7.73 6.44 10.19
CA ASP A 101 -8.65 5.45 10.72
C ASP A 101 -7.93 4.32 11.49
N LYS A 102 -8.75 3.45 12.07
CA LYS A 102 -8.27 2.30 12.82
C LYS A 102 -7.45 1.34 11.96
N VAL A 103 -7.81 1.15 10.70
CA VAL A 103 -7.13 0.24 9.78
C VAL A 103 -5.68 0.68 9.55
N VAL A 104 -5.46 1.98 9.34
CA VAL A 104 -4.11 2.55 9.17
C VAL A 104 -3.26 2.34 10.42
N THR A 105 -3.81 2.64 11.59
CA THR A 105 -3.07 2.51 12.85
C THR A 105 -2.77 1.06 13.21
N GLU A 106 -3.69 0.14 12.95
CA GLU A 106 -3.50 -1.28 13.16
C GLU A 106 -2.49 -1.89 12.19
N ALA A 107 -2.56 -1.55 10.89
CA ALA A 107 -1.56 -1.98 9.91
C ALA A 107 -0.17 -1.44 10.27
N ALA A 108 -0.07 -0.14 10.58
CA ALA A 108 1.19 0.45 11.02
C ALA A 108 1.78 -0.27 12.24
N ARG A 109 0.95 -0.64 13.20
CA ARG A 109 1.38 -1.42 14.37
C ARG A 109 1.88 -2.81 13.99
N ALA A 110 1.17 -3.54 13.12
CA ALA A 110 1.54 -4.88 12.72
C ALA A 110 2.92 -4.91 12.03
N TYR A 111 3.14 -4.05 11.05
CA TYR A 111 4.39 -3.99 10.30
C TYR A 111 5.53 -3.39 11.12
N SER A 112 5.32 -2.22 11.71
CA SER A 112 6.41 -1.47 12.37
C SER A 112 6.93 -2.17 13.62
N SER A 113 6.08 -2.85 14.41
CA SER A 113 6.52 -3.60 15.59
C SER A 113 7.53 -4.70 15.24
N ARG A 114 7.48 -5.21 14.01
CA ARG A 114 8.40 -6.23 13.49
C ARG A 114 9.53 -5.63 12.63
N GLY A 115 9.70 -4.30 12.63
CA GLY A 115 10.72 -3.61 11.85
C GLY A 115 10.46 -3.58 10.35
N GLN A 116 9.25 -3.93 9.94
CA GLN A 116 8.85 -3.90 8.54
C GLN A 116 8.29 -2.52 8.16
N GLY A 117 8.30 -2.21 6.87
CA GLY A 117 8.03 -0.87 6.38
C GLY A 117 6.56 -0.55 6.17
N MET A 118 6.28 0.76 6.13
CA MET A 118 4.98 1.29 5.74
C MET A 118 5.12 2.33 4.64
N VAL A 119 4.31 2.18 3.59
CA VAL A 119 4.07 3.20 2.56
C VAL A 119 2.79 3.91 2.93
N VAL A 120 2.84 5.21 3.16
CA VAL A 120 1.67 6.01 3.53
C VAL A 120 1.35 6.97 2.39
N VAL A 121 0.17 6.83 1.82
CA VAL A 121 -0.25 7.54 0.61
C VAL A 121 -1.52 8.33 0.90
N PRO A 122 -1.44 9.61 1.25
CA PRO A 122 -2.62 10.46 1.36
C PRO A 122 -3.33 10.57 0.00
N PHE A 123 -4.62 10.29 -0.01
CA PHE A 123 -5.47 10.46 -1.19
C PHE A 123 -6.25 11.77 -1.07
N ILE A 124 -5.84 12.79 -1.82
CA ILE A 124 -6.44 14.13 -1.73
C ILE A 124 -6.88 14.60 -3.11
N LEU A 125 -8.15 14.97 -3.21
CA LEU A 125 -8.69 15.69 -4.35
C LEU A 125 -8.77 17.18 -4.02
N SER A 126 -7.86 17.97 -4.59
CA SER A 126 -7.81 19.42 -4.41
C SER A 126 -9.14 20.06 -4.80
N GLY A 127 -9.67 20.87 -3.90
CA GLY A 127 -10.97 21.54 -4.08
C GLY A 127 -12.20 20.70 -3.67
N ALA A 128 -12.03 19.41 -3.36
CA ALA A 128 -13.11 18.55 -2.86
C ALA A 128 -12.83 18.00 -1.46
N MET A 129 -11.63 17.47 -1.24
CA MET A 129 -11.19 16.87 0.03
C MET A 129 -10.05 17.64 0.66
N GLY A 130 -9.60 18.69 0.03
CA GLY A 130 -8.51 19.54 0.48
C GLY A 130 -8.60 20.93 -0.15
N PRO A 131 -7.63 21.80 0.15
CA PRO A 131 -7.55 23.15 -0.42
C PRO A 131 -7.51 23.16 -1.94
N VAL A 132 -7.94 24.25 -2.55
CA VAL A 132 -7.89 24.42 -4.01
C VAL A 132 -6.46 24.67 -4.52
N SER A 133 -5.65 25.37 -3.73
CA SER A 133 -4.28 25.68 -4.16
C SER A 133 -3.36 24.47 -4.02
N THR A 134 -2.55 24.21 -5.02
CA THR A 134 -1.59 23.11 -5.07
C THR A 134 -0.66 23.11 -3.86
N ALA A 135 -0.10 24.26 -3.47
CA ALA A 135 0.80 24.34 -2.34
C ALA A 135 0.13 23.94 -1.01
N ALA A 136 -1.12 24.37 -0.78
CA ALA A 136 -1.85 23.99 0.42
C ALA A 136 -2.27 22.50 0.41
N SER A 137 -2.60 21.94 -0.75
CA SER A 137 -2.92 20.52 -0.89
C SER A 137 -1.69 19.63 -0.64
N VAL A 138 -0.52 20.05 -1.13
CA VAL A 138 0.76 19.36 -0.85
C VAL A 138 1.09 19.46 0.65
N ALA A 139 0.92 20.62 1.26
CA ALA A 139 1.14 20.77 2.70
C ALA A 139 0.22 19.88 3.54
N GLN A 140 -1.05 19.75 3.15
CA GLN A 140 -1.99 18.83 3.79
C GLN A 140 -1.56 17.36 3.61
N ALA A 141 -1.20 16.95 2.40
CA ALA A 141 -0.74 15.58 2.14
C ALA A 141 0.50 15.25 2.99
N MET A 142 1.46 16.16 3.06
CA MET A 142 2.63 15.97 3.91
C MET A 142 2.26 15.90 5.40
N ALA A 143 1.37 16.76 5.88
CA ALA A 143 0.93 16.76 7.28
C ALA A 143 0.27 15.41 7.66
N GLU A 144 -0.61 14.89 6.81
CA GLU A 144 -1.26 13.61 7.02
C GLU A 144 -0.26 12.45 7.02
N ALA A 145 0.66 12.39 6.05
CA ALA A 145 1.67 11.35 6.00
C ALA A 145 2.65 11.43 7.18
N MET A 146 3.08 12.64 7.55
CA MET A 146 4.00 12.85 8.68
C MET A 146 3.36 12.52 10.03
N MET A 147 2.05 12.71 10.18
CA MET A 147 1.32 12.27 11.38
C MET A 147 1.40 10.75 11.54
N VAL A 148 1.19 9.99 10.48
CA VAL A 148 1.34 8.52 10.50
C VAL A 148 2.81 8.13 10.70
N CYS A 149 3.74 8.84 10.08
CA CYS A 149 5.18 8.64 10.31
C CYS A 149 5.55 8.82 11.79
N ALA A 150 5.09 9.88 12.43
CA ALA A 150 5.32 10.13 13.85
C ALA A 150 4.78 8.97 14.71
N TYR A 151 3.57 8.51 14.40
CA TYR A 151 2.98 7.34 15.08
C TYR A 151 3.87 6.08 14.92
N ILE A 152 4.33 5.79 13.70
CA ILE A 152 5.23 4.66 13.40
C ILE A 152 6.53 4.78 14.21
N GLN A 153 7.13 5.96 14.25
CA GLN A 153 8.39 6.18 14.99
C GLN A 153 8.20 6.10 16.52
N LEU A 154 7.01 6.41 17.04
CA LEU A 154 6.67 6.19 18.45
C LEU A 154 6.49 4.72 18.77
N LEU A 155 5.98 3.91 17.84
CA LEU A 155 5.86 2.46 18.01
C LEU A 155 7.23 1.77 17.97
N ARG A 156 8.06 2.13 17.02
CA ARG A 156 9.42 1.63 16.85
C ARG A 156 10.32 2.68 16.22
N PRO A 157 11.20 3.31 16.97
CA PRO A 157 12.19 4.23 16.42
C PRO A 157 13.05 3.56 15.35
N GLY A 158 13.18 4.23 14.19
CA GLY A 158 13.94 3.71 13.06
C GLY A 158 13.18 2.74 12.14
N ALA A 159 11.89 2.49 12.38
CA ALA A 159 11.07 1.69 11.46
C ALA A 159 11.01 2.32 10.07
N PRO A 160 11.18 1.53 8.98
CA PRO A 160 11.15 2.04 7.62
C PRO A 160 9.82 2.69 7.27
N PHE A 161 9.90 3.88 6.65
CA PHE A 161 8.74 4.65 6.23
C PHE A 161 8.96 5.21 4.82
N VAL A 162 7.95 5.06 3.96
CA VAL A 162 7.94 5.67 2.63
C VAL A 162 6.79 6.65 2.56
N LEU A 163 7.12 7.91 2.29
CA LEU A 163 6.13 8.94 2.03
C LEU A 163 5.66 8.79 0.57
N GLY A 164 4.42 8.33 0.40
CA GLY A 164 3.74 8.29 -0.88
C GLY A 164 2.82 9.49 -1.07
N ASN A 165 2.28 9.63 -2.27
CA ASN A 165 1.36 10.69 -2.61
C ASN A 165 0.36 10.23 -3.68
N PHE A 166 -0.92 10.54 -3.45
CA PHE A 166 -1.97 10.40 -4.44
C PHE A 166 -2.81 11.68 -4.49
N LEU A 167 -2.12 12.80 -4.74
CA LEU A 167 -2.74 14.12 -4.87
C LEU A 167 -3.24 14.31 -6.30
N SER A 168 -4.48 14.72 -6.44
CA SER A 168 -5.09 15.03 -7.70
C SER A 168 -5.98 16.28 -7.59
N SER A 169 -6.40 16.81 -8.69
CA SER A 169 -7.35 17.92 -8.73
C SER A 169 -8.68 17.48 -9.35
N MET A 170 -9.65 18.36 -9.34
CA MET A 170 -10.94 18.15 -10.00
C MET A 170 -11.10 19.08 -11.19
N SER A 171 -11.59 18.52 -12.28
CA SER A 171 -12.02 19.34 -13.42
C SER A 171 -13.25 20.17 -13.04
N LEU A 172 -13.10 21.47 -13.00
CA LEU A 172 -14.21 22.38 -12.74
C LEU A 172 -15.33 22.30 -13.80
N LYS A 173 -15.00 21.81 -15.00
CA LYS A 173 -15.94 21.66 -16.11
C LYS A 173 -16.82 20.41 -15.98
N SER A 174 -16.24 19.30 -15.55
CA SER A 174 -16.94 18.00 -15.51
C SER A 174 -17.25 17.51 -14.10
N GLY A 175 -16.63 18.08 -13.06
CA GLY A 175 -16.70 17.57 -11.69
C GLY A 175 -15.98 16.24 -11.47
N ALA A 176 -15.25 15.76 -12.49
CA ALA A 176 -14.51 14.51 -12.38
C ALA A 176 -13.07 14.71 -11.88
N PRO A 177 -12.50 13.74 -11.15
CA PRO A 177 -11.09 13.75 -10.78
C PRO A 177 -10.19 13.77 -12.03
N THR A 178 -9.10 14.54 -11.94
CA THR A 178 -8.07 14.60 -13.00
C THR A 178 -6.79 13.95 -12.48
N PHE A 179 -6.49 12.75 -12.96
CA PHE A 179 -5.26 12.03 -12.59
C PHE A 179 -4.10 12.38 -13.53
N GLY A 180 -2.87 12.22 -13.03
CA GLY A 180 -1.67 12.51 -13.81
C GLY A 180 -1.28 13.99 -13.89
N MET A 181 -1.79 14.81 -12.98
CA MET A 181 -1.42 16.22 -12.88
C MET A 181 0.00 16.40 -12.31
N PRO A 182 0.69 17.55 -12.60
CA PRO A 182 2.03 17.83 -12.09
C PRO A 182 2.14 17.77 -10.56
N GLU A 183 1.05 18.00 -9.85
CA GLU A 183 0.97 17.94 -8.39
C GLU A 183 1.42 16.61 -7.81
N LEU A 184 1.23 15.51 -8.53
CA LEU A 184 1.70 14.18 -8.13
C LEU A 184 3.22 14.11 -8.04
N SER A 185 3.95 14.88 -8.82
CA SER A 185 5.41 14.88 -8.84
C SER A 185 6.06 15.87 -7.89
N LEU A 186 5.31 16.83 -7.34
CA LEU A 186 5.87 17.89 -6.47
C LEU A 186 6.45 17.36 -5.15
N ILE A 187 6.06 16.18 -4.70
CA ILE A 187 6.60 15.55 -3.49
C ILE A 187 7.88 14.76 -3.78
N HIS A 188 8.14 14.47 -5.06
CA HIS A 188 9.29 13.68 -5.50
C HIS A 188 10.45 14.50 -6.07
N ILE A 189 10.40 15.81 -5.91
CA ILE A 189 11.46 16.73 -6.38
C ILE A 189 12.53 16.91 -5.31
#